data_5e133e3d0493dd7c2a8768948ea963ba
#
_entry.id   5e133e3d0493dd7c2a8768948ea963ba
#
_cell.length_a   1.000
_cell.length_b   1.000
_cell.length_c   1.000
_cell.angle_alpha   90.00
_cell.angle_beta   90.00
_cell.angle_gamma   90.00
#
_symmetry.space_group_name_H-M   'P 1'
#
loop_
_entity.id
_entity.type
_entity.pdbx_description
1 polymer ?
#
loop_
_entity_poly.entity_id
_entity_poly.type
_entity_poly.pdbx_seq_one_letter_code
_entity_poly.pdbx_strand_id
1 'polypeptide(L)'
;MELNGKSRLTRNHSCQMRWSVLAVLAAAQLLAVAKVSFASEARRLRVSDSGRHLVYENGEPFFWLADTGWEIFHRLTREEADMYLEKRAAQGFTVIQAMTLAEHKLFKVPNRYGHYPLINQDPLRPNEDYFKHVDYVIDKAQSLGLFMALVATWGDKVRKAWGEGPEIFNEKNALSYGRWLGSRYKSKQVVWILGGDRDPVGYESVWRAMARGLKEGCEGRQLATYHGANRKNRGSSPFFHNDSWLDFNFTYSGHRWSYPTYEQITRDRALEPAKPTLDGEPLYENHPVLGDGNGFYQNRKLWDRITRGTSHQTRQSAYWVMLAGAAGHTYGCHDVWQFHNELREPITHSNVMWYEAVDFDGPRQMGLMRRLFESRPWQKLVPDQSVIIAGQGEGELHVQAARARDRSFLFAYLPQGGTVTIDMTKLSGKRIRACWFDPRNGNVTTVGEFERGKSKSFETPRSGRIWDWVLVLDSAEKQFPPLGSAAGK
;
A
#
# COMPACT_ATOMS: atom_id res chain seq x y z
N MET A 1 68.16 -48.16 -46.84
CA MET A 1 68.42 -46.92 -47.59
C MET A 1 67.65 -45.84 -46.86
N GLU A 2 68.30 -45.17 -45.97
CA GLU A 2 68.80 -43.81 -46.10
C GLU A 2 67.63 -42.80 -46.13
N LEU A 3 67.56 -41.75 -45.40
CA LEU A 3 68.34 -41.04 -44.36
C LEU A 3 67.60 -39.76 -44.04
N ASN A 4 67.69 -39.35 -42.80
CA ASN A 4 67.84 -37.96 -42.35
C ASN A 4 66.73 -36.95 -42.70
N GLY A 5 66.27 -36.08 -41.82
CA GLY A 5 66.82 -35.51 -40.59
C GLY A 5 66.16 -34.20 -40.21
N LYS A 6 66.37 -33.89 -38.95
CA LYS A 6 66.33 -32.54 -38.33
C LYS A 6 64.94 -31.90 -38.06
N SER A 7 64.45 -31.95 -36.86
CA SER A 7 64.74 -31.13 -35.60
C SER A 7 64.53 -29.63 -35.75
N ARG A 8 63.70 -29.12 -34.94
CA ARG A 8 63.81 -27.97 -34.03
C ARG A 8 62.64 -27.03 -34.02
N LEU A 9 62.26 -26.70 -32.76
CA LEU A 9 61.59 -25.50 -32.27
C LEU A 9 60.09 -25.46 -32.31
N THR A 10 59.51 -26.00 -31.22
CA THR A 10 58.26 -25.49 -30.64
C THR A 10 58.39 -25.44 -29.12
N ARG A 11 58.95 -24.38 -28.60
CA ARG A 11 58.80 -23.98 -27.20
C ARG A 11 58.54 -22.47 -27.20
N ASN A 12 57.36 -22.04 -26.81
CA ASN A 12 57.05 -20.78 -26.12
C ASN A 12 55.66 -20.19 -26.37
N HIS A 13 54.63 -20.99 -26.55
CA HIS A 13 53.28 -20.42 -26.54
C HIS A 13 52.35 -20.85 -25.36
N SER A 14 52.82 -21.78 -24.53
CA SER A 14 51.97 -22.28 -23.42
C SER A 14 52.07 -21.50 -22.10
N CYS A 15 53.05 -20.59 -21.97
CA CYS A 15 53.25 -19.86 -20.71
C CYS A 15 52.47 -18.51 -20.66
N GLN A 16 52.30 -17.82 -21.78
CA GLN A 16 51.58 -16.55 -21.82
C GLN A 16 50.05 -16.71 -21.72
N MET A 17 49.51 -17.84 -22.20
CA MET A 17 48.04 -18.07 -22.12
C MET A 17 47.56 -18.47 -20.72
N ARG A 18 48.43 -19.02 -19.85
CA ARG A 18 48.08 -19.34 -18.45
C ARG A 18 48.02 -18.12 -17.56
N TRP A 19 48.80 -17.08 -17.80
CA TRP A 19 48.76 -15.84 -17.01
C TRP A 19 47.55 -14.95 -17.37
N SER A 20 47.10 -14.97 -18.62
CA SER A 20 45.94 -14.22 -19.08
C SER A 20 44.63 -14.79 -18.52
N VAL A 21 44.52 -16.13 -18.41
CA VAL A 21 43.33 -16.78 -17.85
C VAL A 21 43.25 -16.58 -16.32
N LEU A 22 44.38 -16.61 -15.62
CA LEU A 22 44.41 -16.36 -14.17
C LEU A 22 44.12 -14.91 -13.84
N ALA A 23 44.53 -13.94 -14.65
CA ALA A 23 44.21 -12.52 -14.46
C ALA A 23 42.74 -12.23 -14.72
N VAL A 24 42.12 -12.88 -15.72
CA VAL A 24 40.68 -12.72 -15.99
C VAL A 24 39.81 -13.36 -14.91
N LEU A 25 40.20 -14.52 -14.37
CA LEU A 25 39.51 -15.18 -13.26
C LEU A 25 39.66 -14.40 -11.95
N ALA A 26 40.80 -13.78 -11.67
CA ALA A 26 41.00 -12.91 -10.50
C ALA A 26 40.23 -11.61 -10.63
N ALA A 27 40.12 -11.01 -11.82
CA ALA A 27 39.29 -9.82 -12.06
C ALA A 27 37.78 -10.13 -11.98
N ALA A 28 37.34 -11.32 -12.43
CA ALA A 28 35.97 -11.78 -12.31
C ALA A 28 35.59 -12.09 -10.84
N GLN A 29 36.52 -12.61 -10.04
CA GLN A 29 36.31 -12.83 -8.61
C GLN A 29 36.31 -11.50 -7.81
N LEU A 30 37.12 -10.52 -8.18
CA LEU A 30 37.11 -9.17 -7.58
C LEU A 30 35.84 -8.39 -7.94
N LEU A 31 35.27 -8.59 -9.12
CA LEU A 31 33.96 -8.01 -9.51
C LEU A 31 32.79 -8.74 -8.84
N ALA A 32 32.91 -10.00 -8.47
CA ALA A 32 31.90 -10.74 -7.73
C ALA A 32 31.88 -10.43 -6.22
N VAL A 33 32.99 -9.97 -5.64
CA VAL A 33 33.11 -9.59 -4.21
C VAL A 33 32.66 -8.13 -3.98
N ALA A 34 32.56 -7.30 -5.02
CA ALA A 34 32.09 -5.90 -4.91
C ALA A 34 30.56 -5.75 -4.88
N LYS A 35 29.78 -6.83 -4.72
CA LYS A 35 28.42 -6.74 -4.15
C LYS A 35 28.52 -6.71 -2.62
N VAL A 36 29.28 -5.77 -2.08
CA VAL A 36 29.04 -5.27 -0.73
C VAL A 36 27.64 -4.65 -0.79
N SER A 37 26.68 -5.37 -0.27
CA SER A 37 25.38 -4.84 0.07
C SER A 37 25.63 -3.64 0.98
N PHE A 38 25.70 -2.44 0.40
CA PHE A 38 25.35 -1.25 1.15
C PHE A 38 23.91 -1.49 1.58
N ALA A 39 23.69 -1.86 2.84
CA ALA A 39 22.38 -1.74 3.43
C ALA A 39 21.95 -0.31 3.12
N SER A 40 20.99 -0.13 2.22
CA SER A 40 20.56 1.20 1.83
C SER A 40 20.12 1.88 3.10
N GLU A 41 20.69 3.06 3.37
CA GLU A 41 20.32 3.83 4.55
C GLU A 41 18.80 3.95 4.60
N ALA A 42 18.20 3.69 5.77
CA ALA A 42 16.75 3.63 5.90
C ALA A 42 16.15 4.97 5.46
N ARG A 43 15.38 4.96 4.38
CA ARG A 43 14.66 6.14 3.90
C ARG A 43 13.58 6.51 4.90
N ARG A 44 13.34 7.79 5.07
CA ARG A 44 12.31 8.31 5.97
C ARG A 44 11.26 9.07 5.19
N LEU A 45 10.08 9.12 5.77
CA LEU A 45 8.94 9.86 5.24
C LEU A 45 8.63 11.06 6.13
N ARG A 46 8.16 12.12 5.51
CA ARG A 46 7.56 13.27 6.17
C ARG A 46 6.29 13.71 5.45
N VAL A 47 5.50 14.51 6.11
CA VAL A 47 4.38 15.21 5.48
C VAL A 47 4.95 16.30 4.57
N SER A 48 4.39 16.46 3.38
CA SER A 48 4.77 17.54 2.45
C SER A 48 4.42 18.91 3.04
N ASP A 49 5.10 19.95 2.58
CA ASP A 49 4.87 21.32 3.05
C ASP A 49 3.44 21.81 2.80
N SER A 50 2.76 21.22 1.80
CA SER A 50 1.34 21.49 1.54
C SER A 50 0.38 20.78 2.51
N GLY A 51 0.86 19.87 3.34
CA GLY A 51 0.02 19.03 4.20
C GLY A 51 -0.84 18.00 3.44
N ARG A 52 -0.64 17.78 2.13
CA ARG A 52 -1.60 17.02 1.31
C ARG A 52 -1.12 15.64 0.88
N HIS A 53 0.16 15.36 0.96
CA HIS A 53 0.75 14.07 0.59
C HIS A 53 1.98 13.77 1.43
N LEU A 54 2.49 12.55 1.29
CA LEU A 54 3.73 12.10 1.92
C LEU A 54 4.90 12.30 0.94
N VAL A 55 6.06 12.60 1.48
CA VAL A 55 7.31 12.73 0.73
C VAL A 55 8.44 12.01 1.46
N TYR A 56 9.47 11.62 0.72
CA TYR A 56 10.75 11.27 1.34
C TYR A 56 11.40 12.52 1.98
N GLU A 57 12.38 12.34 2.86
CA GLU A 57 13.12 13.45 3.49
C GLU A 57 13.69 14.43 2.46
N ASN A 58 14.15 13.94 1.30
CA ASN A 58 14.66 14.76 0.19
C ASN A 58 13.59 15.55 -0.57
N GLY A 59 12.32 15.41 -0.20
CA GLY A 59 11.19 16.11 -0.81
C GLY A 59 10.55 15.39 -2.02
N GLU A 60 11.11 14.27 -2.48
CA GLU A 60 10.49 13.48 -3.55
C GLU A 60 9.14 12.90 -3.11
N PRO A 61 8.10 12.97 -3.97
CA PRO A 61 6.78 12.42 -3.64
C PRO A 61 6.85 10.93 -3.32
N PHE A 62 6.20 10.53 -2.25
CA PHE A 62 6.01 9.13 -1.89
C PHE A 62 4.59 8.69 -2.22
N PHE A 63 4.46 7.75 -3.15
CA PHE A 63 3.16 7.15 -3.46
C PHE A 63 2.89 6.01 -2.48
N TRP A 64 1.95 6.23 -1.57
CA TRP A 64 1.51 5.17 -0.67
C TRP A 64 0.64 4.18 -1.43
N LEU A 65 1.16 3.01 -1.72
CA LEU A 65 0.42 1.85 -2.17
C LEU A 65 0.71 0.72 -1.18
N ALA A 66 -0.22 0.49 -0.26
CA ALA A 66 -0.05 -0.52 0.78
C ALA A 66 -0.82 -1.81 0.47
N ASP A 67 -0.30 -2.93 1.01
CA ASP A 67 -1.05 -4.18 1.16
C ASP A 67 -1.22 -4.54 2.63
N THR A 68 -2.27 -5.30 2.95
CA THR A 68 -2.56 -5.76 4.31
C THR A 68 -2.05 -7.17 4.53
N GLY A 69 -0.95 -7.26 5.26
CA GLY A 69 -0.37 -8.52 5.74
C GLY A 69 -0.48 -8.62 7.26
N TRP A 70 -1.70 -8.44 7.80
CA TRP A 70 -1.93 -8.25 9.24
C TRP A 70 -1.24 -9.28 10.11
N GLU A 71 -1.31 -10.56 9.77
CA GLU A 71 -0.83 -11.69 10.57
C GLU A 71 0.59 -12.16 10.19
N ILE A 72 1.38 -11.36 9.46
CA ILE A 72 2.69 -11.78 8.92
C ILE A 72 3.64 -12.30 10.00
N PHE A 73 3.72 -11.62 11.16
CA PHE A 73 4.63 -11.98 12.25
C PHE A 73 4.16 -13.19 13.05
N HIS A 74 2.85 -13.41 13.09
CA HIS A 74 2.26 -14.47 13.87
C HIS A 74 2.12 -15.77 13.07
N ARG A 75 1.82 -15.67 11.76
CA ARG A 75 1.42 -16.84 10.97
C ARG A 75 2.43 -17.28 9.91
N LEU A 76 3.39 -16.46 9.51
CA LEU A 76 4.38 -16.85 8.49
C LEU A 76 5.71 -17.31 9.09
N THR A 77 6.40 -18.22 8.38
CA THR A 77 7.84 -18.43 8.55
C THR A 77 8.60 -17.30 7.85
N ARG A 78 9.93 -17.26 7.98
CA ARG A 78 10.79 -16.29 7.29
C ARG A 78 10.74 -16.47 5.77
N GLU A 79 10.79 -17.71 5.32
CA GLU A 79 10.74 -18.08 3.91
C GLU A 79 9.39 -17.69 3.28
N GLU A 80 8.29 -17.93 3.98
CA GLU A 80 6.96 -17.51 3.54
C GLU A 80 6.83 -15.98 3.52
N ALA A 81 7.38 -15.30 4.52
CA ALA A 81 7.40 -13.84 4.56
C ALA A 81 8.25 -13.24 3.43
N ASP A 82 9.41 -13.86 3.12
CA ASP A 82 10.25 -13.47 1.99
C ASP A 82 9.49 -13.56 0.67
N MET A 83 8.83 -14.69 0.40
CA MET A 83 8.03 -14.89 -0.80
C MET A 83 6.91 -13.84 -0.93
N TYR A 84 6.18 -13.57 0.14
CA TYR A 84 5.12 -12.56 0.17
C TYR A 84 5.66 -11.15 -0.12
N LEU A 85 6.71 -10.75 0.57
CA LEU A 85 7.30 -9.40 0.44
C LEU A 85 7.91 -9.19 -0.94
N GLU A 86 8.64 -10.15 -1.48
CA GLU A 86 9.20 -10.11 -2.83
C GLU A 86 8.10 -9.98 -3.89
N LYS A 87 7.02 -10.74 -3.73
CA LYS A 87 5.88 -10.68 -4.64
C LYS A 87 5.23 -9.29 -4.61
N ARG A 88 4.96 -8.73 -3.44
CA ARG A 88 4.36 -7.39 -3.30
C ARG A 88 5.28 -6.29 -3.83
N ALA A 89 6.57 -6.36 -3.57
CA ALA A 89 7.54 -5.43 -4.15
C ALA A 89 7.53 -5.48 -5.68
N ALA A 90 7.53 -6.67 -6.27
CA ALA A 90 7.47 -6.86 -7.73
C ALA A 90 6.15 -6.37 -8.35
N GLN A 91 5.04 -6.45 -7.62
CA GLN A 91 3.74 -5.91 -8.03
C GLN A 91 3.64 -4.38 -7.87
N GLY A 92 4.65 -3.74 -7.29
CA GLY A 92 4.74 -2.28 -7.19
C GLY A 92 4.19 -1.69 -5.89
N PHE A 93 3.96 -2.50 -4.87
CA PHE A 93 3.62 -2.00 -3.53
C PHE A 93 4.80 -1.23 -2.92
N THR A 94 4.49 -0.29 -2.03
CA THR A 94 5.49 0.53 -1.32
C THR A 94 5.42 0.36 0.18
N VAL A 95 4.29 -0.17 0.69
CA VAL A 95 4.02 -0.33 2.11
C VAL A 95 3.37 -1.68 2.37
N ILE A 96 3.72 -2.30 3.50
CA ILE A 96 2.99 -3.45 4.05
C ILE A 96 2.47 -3.08 5.44
N GLN A 97 1.17 -3.26 5.65
CA GLN A 97 0.55 -3.09 6.97
C GLN A 97 0.61 -4.42 7.73
N ALA A 98 1.06 -4.40 8.99
CA ALA A 98 1.21 -5.59 9.81
C ALA A 98 1.00 -5.30 11.30
N MET A 99 0.48 -6.28 12.06
CA MET A 99 0.24 -6.17 13.50
C MET A 99 1.41 -6.74 14.30
N THR A 100 2.01 -5.94 15.19
CA THR A 100 3.01 -6.49 16.13
C THR A 100 2.37 -7.35 17.21
N LEU A 101 1.19 -6.94 17.69
CA LEU A 101 0.34 -7.75 18.57
C LEU A 101 -0.98 -8.00 17.86
N ALA A 102 -1.17 -9.22 17.36
CA ALA A 102 -2.30 -9.62 16.53
C ALA A 102 -3.63 -9.65 17.32
N GLU A 103 -4.76 -9.58 16.62
CA GLU A 103 -6.08 -9.72 17.23
C GLU A 103 -6.35 -11.16 17.62
N HIS A 104 -6.12 -12.09 16.68
CA HIS A 104 -6.63 -13.45 16.77
C HIS A 104 -5.61 -14.42 17.38
N LYS A 105 -6.04 -15.13 18.44
CA LYS A 105 -5.30 -16.23 19.10
C LYS A 105 -3.88 -15.86 19.58
N LEU A 106 -3.52 -14.56 19.67
CA LEU A 106 -2.17 -14.09 19.96
C LEU A 106 -1.54 -14.75 21.20
N PHE A 107 -2.31 -14.95 22.27
CA PHE A 107 -1.85 -15.54 23.52
C PHE A 107 -2.29 -17.02 23.70
N LYS A 108 -2.91 -17.60 22.66
CA LYS A 108 -3.34 -19.00 22.64
C LYS A 108 -2.48 -19.87 21.75
N VAL A 109 -1.96 -19.28 20.68
CA VAL A 109 -1.12 -19.95 19.69
C VAL A 109 0.17 -19.13 19.53
N PRO A 110 1.35 -19.73 19.67
CA PRO A 110 2.60 -19.03 19.42
C PRO A 110 2.79 -18.77 17.93
N ASN A 111 3.77 -17.91 17.59
CA ASN A 111 4.19 -17.74 16.19
C ASN A 111 4.83 -19.05 15.66
N ARG A 112 5.23 -19.06 14.38
CA ARG A 112 5.80 -20.25 13.70
C ARG A 112 7.10 -20.76 14.31
N TYR A 113 7.70 -20.02 15.23
CA TYR A 113 8.92 -20.37 15.96
C TYR A 113 8.68 -20.73 17.43
N GLY A 114 7.42 -20.88 17.84
CA GLY A 114 7.05 -21.29 19.20
C GLY A 114 7.04 -20.15 20.22
N HIS A 115 7.08 -18.88 19.78
CA HIS A 115 7.20 -17.73 20.68
C HIS A 115 5.90 -16.93 20.77
N TYR A 116 5.52 -16.54 21.98
CA TYR A 116 4.49 -15.54 22.26
C TYR A 116 5.14 -14.15 22.33
N PRO A 117 4.42 -13.07 21.94
CA PRO A 117 5.02 -11.74 21.83
C PRO A 117 5.37 -11.10 23.17
N LEU A 118 4.67 -11.45 24.24
CA LEU A 118 4.83 -10.89 25.57
C LEU A 118 4.99 -12.02 26.61
N ILE A 119 5.94 -11.88 27.51
CA ILE A 119 6.11 -12.81 28.64
C ILE A 119 4.98 -12.55 29.64
N ASN A 120 4.19 -13.57 29.96
CA ASN A 120 3.03 -13.50 30.85
C ASN A 120 1.99 -12.43 30.42
N GLN A 121 1.86 -12.15 29.13
CA GLN A 121 0.96 -11.14 28.56
C GLN A 121 1.22 -9.70 29.08
N ASP A 122 2.41 -9.45 29.63
CA ASP A 122 2.79 -8.16 30.20
C ASP A 122 3.43 -7.26 29.13
N PRO A 123 2.83 -6.10 28.78
CA PRO A 123 3.39 -5.15 27.81
C PRO A 123 4.78 -4.60 28.19
N LEU A 124 5.15 -4.68 29.48
CA LEU A 124 6.46 -4.27 29.96
C LEU A 124 7.53 -5.35 29.79
N ARG A 125 7.14 -6.54 29.32
CA ARG A 125 8.03 -7.68 29.13
C ARG A 125 7.91 -8.28 27.72
N PRO A 126 8.29 -7.50 26.66
CA PRO A 126 8.33 -8.04 25.30
C PRO A 126 9.26 -9.25 25.22
N ASN A 127 8.84 -10.27 24.46
CA ASN A 127 9.63 -11.49 24.28
C ASN A 127 10.62 -11.28 23.13
N GLU A 128 11.90 -11.20 23.45
CA GLU A 128 12.97 -10.95 22.48
C GLU A 128 12.98 -11.95 21.32
N ASP A 129 12.71 -13.22 21.58
CA ASP A 129 12.74 -14.26 20.53
C ASP A 129 11.58 -14.10 19.52
N TYR A 130 10.41 -13.63 19.98
CA TYR A 130 9.33 -13.23 19.06
C TYR A 130 9.77 -12.04 18.19
N PHE A 131 10.33 -11.01 18.82
CA PHE A 131 10.71 -9.78 18.11
C PHE A 131 11.92 -9.94 17.20
N LYS A 132 12.79 -10.94 17.38
CA LYS A 132 13.81 -11.33 16.40
C LYS A 132 13.20 -11.77 15.05
N HIS A 133 12.01 -12.37 15.07
CA HIS A 133 11.28 -12.68 13.83
C HIS A 133 10.70 -11.42 13.22
N VAL A 134 10.12 -10.53 14.03
CA VAL A 134 9.62 -9.22 13.55
C VAL A 134 10.76 -8.42 12.91
N ASP A 135 11.94 -8.37 13.55
CA ASP A 135 13.14 -7.70 13.02
C ASP A 135 13.52 -8.24 11.65
N TYR A 136 13.56 -9.56 11.49
CA TYR A 136 13.88 -10.22 10.23
C TYR A 136 12.95 -9.77 9.09
N VAL A 137 11.65 -9.79 9.34
CA VAL A 137 10.63 -9.40 8.35
C VAL A 137 10.75 -7.92 7.98
N ILE A 138 11.00 -7.05 8.97
CA ILE A 138 11.20 -5.60 8.72
C ILE A 138 12.47 -5.39 7.90
N ASP A 139 13.56 -6.09 8.20
CA ASP A 139 14.81 -5.97 7.48
C ASP A 139 14.68 -6.46 6.02
N LYS A 140 13.96 -7.56 5.82
CA LYS A 140 13.64 -8.04 4.48
C LYS A 140 12.79 -7.03 3.70
N ALA A 141 11.74 -6.49 4.31
CA ALA A 141 10.90 -5.47 3.68
C ALA A 141 11.74 -4.24 3.28
N GLN A 142 12.57 -3.73 4.18
CA GLN A 142 13.47 -2.61 3.90
C GLN A 142 14.46 -2.92 2.76
N SER A 143 15.02 -4.12 2.69
CA SER A 143 15.92 -4.53 1.62
C SER A 143 15.25 -4.51 0.23
N LEU A 144 13.94 -4.68 0.19
CA LEU A 144 13.10 -4.60 -1.01
C LEU A 144 12.57 -3.18 -1.27
N GLY A 145 12.93 -2.20 -0.45
CA GLY A 145 12.47 -0.81 -0.55
C GLY A 145 11.06 -0.57 -0.02
N LEU A 146 10.47 -1.54 0.68
CA LEU A 146 9.16 -1.44 1.30
C LEU A 146 9.24 -0.75 2.67
N PHE A 147 8.22 0.01 3.01
CA PHE A 147 7.96 0.47 4.37
C PHE A 147 7.05 -0.53 5.09
N MET A 148 7.28 -0.73 6.38
CA MET A 148 6.35 -1.45 7.24
C MET A 148 5.47 -0.46 7.99
N ALA A 149 4.16 -0.48 7.73
CA ALA A 149 3.19 0.26 8.51
C ALA A 149 2.73 -0.64 9.67
N LEU A 150 3.36 -0.45 10.83
CA LEU A 150 3.20 -1.33 11.98
C LEU A 150 2.06 -0.88 12.87
N VAL A 151 1.06 -1.73 13.05
CA VAL A 151 0.07 -1.59 14.11
C VAL A 151 0.72 -2.01 15.42
N ALA A 152 0.96 -1.05 16.31
CA ALA A 152 1.68 -1.27 17.56
C ALA A 152 1.00 -2.33 18.46
N THR A 153 -0.30 -2.35 18.45
CA THR A 153 -1.16 -3.40 19.02
C THR A 153 -2.53 -3.31 18.39
N TRP A 154 -3.21 -4.43 18.16
CA TRP A 154 -4.61 -4.36 17.74
C TRP A 154 -5.50 -3.81 18.85
N GLY A 155 -6.57 -3.13 18.46
CA GLY A 155 -7.40 -2.35 19.36
C GLY A 155 -8.05 -3.11 20.49
N ASP A 156 -8.26 -4.41 20.34
CA ASP A 156 -8.87 -5.28 21.36
C ASP A 156 -8.00 -5.51 22.61
N LYS A 157 -6.70 -5.18 22.53
CA LYS A 157 -5.77 -5.25 23.67
C LYS A 157 -5.88 -4.01 24.58
N VAL A 158 -6.52 -2.94 24.08
CA VAL A 158 -6.86 -1.72 24.83
C VAL A 158 -8.35 -1.72 25.21
N ARG A 159 -9.22 -2.03 24.23
CA ARG A 159 -10.67 -2.17 24.40
C ARG A 159 -11.13 -3.44 23.72
N LYS A 160 -11.43 -4.46 24.48
CA LYS A 160 -11.79 -5.78 23.95
C LYS A 160 -12.99 -5.71 22.98
N ALA A 161 -14.09 -5.07 23.43
CA ALA A 161 -15.34 -5.00 22.67
C ALA A 161 -15.74 -6.39 22.12
N TRP A 162 -15.75 -6.59 20.79
CA TRP A 162 -16.04 -7.88 20.14
C TRP A 162 -14.79 -8.74 19.86
N GLY A 163 -13.58 -8.25 20.19
CA GLY A 163 -12.33 -8.98 19.97
C GLY A 163 -12.05 -10.07 21.02
N GLU A 164 -10.90 -10.72 20.87
CA GLU A 164 -10.49 -11.78 21.80
C GLU A 164 -9.90 -11.23 23.12
N GLY A 165 -9.28 -10.05 23.07
CA GLY A 165 -8.56 -9.51 24.22
C GLY A 165 -7.28 -10.30 24.52
N PRO A 166 -6.84 -10.35 25.78
CA PRO A 166 -7.33 -9.56 26.92
C PRO A 166 -6.98 -8.07 26.80
N GLU A 167 -7.69 -7.21 27.54
CA GLU A 167 -7.29 -5.82 27.74
C GLU A 167 -6.07 -5.80 28.66
N ILE A 168 -4.92 -5.40 28.12
CA ILE A 168 -3.63 -5.42 28.83
C ILE A 168 -2.98 -4.04 28.92
N PHE A 169 -3.51 -3.05 28.16
CA PHE A 169 -2.95 -1.73 28.14
C PHE A 169 -3.71 -0.73 29.02
N ASN A 170 -2.94 0.08 29.71
CA ASN A 170 -3.34 1.30 30.39
C ASN A 170 -2.37 2.42 29.99
N GLU A 171 -2.58 3.66 30.41
CA GLU A 171 -1.74 4.80 30.01
C GLU A 171 -0.26 4.60 30.35
N LYS A 172 0.04 4.05 31.54
CA LYS A 172 1.42 3.88 32.01
C LYS A 172 2.20 2.86 31.19
N ASN A 173 1.64 1.66 31.00
CA ASN A 173 2.33 0.62 30.25
C ASN A 173 2.28 0.85 28.73
N ALA A 174 1.24 1.53 28.19
CA ALA A 174 1.17 1.94 26.81
C ALA A 174 2.29 2.92 26.44
N LEU A 175 2.58 3.91 27.30
CA LEU A 175 3.72 4.81 27.14
C LEU A 175 5.04 4.04 27.08
N SER A 176 5.26 3.13 28.02
CA SER A 176 6.51 2.38 28.12
C SER A 176 6.70 1.43 26.96
N TYR A 177 5.65 0.70 26.56
CA TYR A 177 5.65 -0.21 25.41
C TYR A 177 5.89 0.57 24.08
N GLY A 178 5.20 1.69 23.90
CA GLY A 178 5.41 2.56 22.76
C GLY A 178 6.84 3.06 22.67
N ARG A 179 7.43 3.53 23.79
CA ARG A 179 8.83 3.97 23.83
C ARG A 179 9.79 2.83 23.46
N TRP A 180 9.55 1.65 23.97
CA TRP A 180 10.36 0.47 23.63
C TRP A 180 10.28 0.12 22.14
N LEU A 181 9.06 0.04 21.54
CA LEU A 181 8.88 -0.21 20.13
C LEU A 181 9.53 0.88 19.26
N GLY A 182 9.27 2.14 19.57
CA GLY A 182 9.85 3.28 18.86
C GLY A 182 11.37 3.24 18.86
N SER A 183 11.99 2.93 20.02
CA SER A 183 13.45 2.81 20.16
C SER A 183 14.01 1.63 19.37
N ARG A 184 13.31 0.46 19.36
CA ARG A 184 13.75 -0.72 18.62
C ARG A 184 13.81 -0.46 17.11
N TYR A 185 12.83 0.26 16.58
CA TYR A 185 12.69 0.44 15.13
C TYR A 185 13.02 1.85 14.62
N LYS A 186 13.63 2.72 15.44
CA LYS A 186 13.94 4.12 15.07
C LYS A 186 14.79 4.30 13.81
N SER A 187 15.62 3.30 13.47
CA SER A 187 16.49 3.28 12.29
C SER A 187 15.90 2.50 11.11
N LYS A 188 14.65 2.04 11.20
CA LYS A 188 14.00 1.23 10.16
C LYS A 188 12.96 2.03 9.37
N GLN A 189 12.62 1.53 8.18
CA GLN A 189 11.55 2.09 7.31
C GLN A 189 10.17 1.72 7.88
N VAL A 190 9.79 2.36 8.96
CA VAL A 190 8.55 2.10 9.69
C VAL A 190 7.66 3.35 9.73
N VAL A 191 6.36 3.13 9.59
CA VAL A 191 5.28 4.08 9.89
C VAL A 191 4.40 3.43 10.97
N TRP A 192 3.99 4.20 11.97
CA TRP A 192 3.20 3.68 13.07
C TRP A 192 1.70 3.82 12.83
N ILE A 193 0.97 2.75 13.10
CA ILE A 193 -0.49 2.76 13.16
C ILE A 193 -0.89 2.38 14.59
N LEU A 194 -1.76 3.18 15.19
CA LEU A 194 -2.39 2.87 16.46
C LEU A 194 -3.83 2.42 16.22
N GLY A 195 -4.48 1.78 17.19
CA GLY A 195 -5.85 1.33 17.05
C GLY A 195 -5.97 -0.05 16.41
N GLY A 196 -6.97 -0.23 15.56
CA GLY A 196 -7.34 -1.51 14.94
C GLY A 196 -8.78 -1.86 15.29
N ASP A 197 -9.70 -1.59 14.38
CA ASP A 197 -11.14 -1.91 14.42
C ASP A 197 -11.89 -1.42 15.68
N ARG A 198 -11.33 -0.51 16.44
CA ARG A 198 -11.94 0.01 17.66
C ARG A 198 -12.02 1.53 17.65
N ASP A 199 -13.19 2.07 17.98
CA ASP A 199 -13.31 3.48 18.31
C ASP A 199 -12.61 3.73 19.64
N PRO A 200 -11.81 4.81 19.75
CA PRO A 200 -11.02 5.06 20.96
C PRO A 200 -11.84 5.65 22.12
N VAL A 201 -13.16 5.85 21.95
CA VAL A 201 -14.03 6.52 22.92
C VAL A 201 -13.89 5.95 24.32
N GLY A 202 -13.46 6.79 25.27
CA GLY A 202 -13.16 6.42 26.65
C GLY A 202 -11.76 5.82 26.86
N TYR A 203 -10.97 5.67 25.81
CA TYR A 203 -9.61 5.11 25.84
C TYR A 203 -8.60 6.02 25.10
N GLU A 204 -9.00 7.24 24.76
CA GLU A 204 -8.16 8.19 24.00
C GLU A 204 -6.84 8.47 24.72
N SER A 205 -6.86 8.54 26.05
CA SER A 205 -5.67 8.78 26.88
C SER A 205 -4.64 7.66 26.76
N VAL A 206 -5.08 6.39 26.65
CA VAL A 206 -4.20 5.23 26.45
C VAL A 206 -3.51 5.31 25.10
N TRP A 207 -4.26 5.65 24.04
CA TRP A 207 -3.72 5.80 22.70
C TRP A 207 -2.77 7.00 22.58
N ARG A 208 -3.10 8.13 23.22
CA ARG A 208 -2.19 9.30 23.31
C ARG A 208 -0.90 8.96 24.07
N ALA A 209 -0.98 8.16 25.13
CA ALA A 209 0.18 7.70 25.86
C ALA A 209 1.07 6.78 25.00
N MET A 210 0.48 5.85 24.25
CA MET A 210 1.21 4.98 23.33
C MET A 210 1.87 5.77 22.22
N ALA A 211 1.13 6.71 21.58
CA ALA A 211 1.65 7.58 20.55
C ALA A 211 2.84 8.42 21.04
N ARG A 212 2.72 9.01 22.23
CA ARG A 212 3.83 9.74 22.87
C ARG A 212 5.03 8.83 23.08
N GLY A 213 4.83 7.62 23.57
CA GLY A 213 5.91 6.66 23.75
C GLY A 213 6.60 6.32 22.42
N LEU A 214 5.86 6.04 21.37
CA LEU A 214 6.41 5.77 20.03
C LEU A 214 7.24 6.97 19.53
N LYS A 215 6.69 8.19 19.62
CA LYS A 215 7.39 9.41 19.19
C LYS A 215 8.66 9.69 20.01
N GLU A 216 8.63 9.49 21.32
CA GLU A 216 9.80 9.59 22.18
C GLU A 216 10.86 8.54 21.79
N GLY A 217 10.45 7.28 21.63
CA GLY A 217 11.36 6.18 21.29
C GLY A 217 12.01 6.34 19.92
N CYS A 218 11.25 6.76 18.91
CA CYS A 218 11.80 6.99 17.57
C CYS A 218 12.38 8.41 17.36
N GLU A 219 12.47 9.22 18.41
CA GLU A 219 13.01 10.59 18.36
C GLU A 219 12.25 11.47 17.34
N GLY A 220 10.93 11.26 17.20
CA GLY A 220 10.08 11.98 16.25
C GLY A 220 10.31 11.64 14.78
N ARG A 221 11.16 10.67 14.47
CA ARG A 221 11.63 10.39 13.10
C ARG A 221 10.63 9.65 12.22
N GLN A 222 9.57 9.07 12.79
CA GLN A 222 8.62 8.21 12.08
C GLN A 222 7.21 8.78 12.20
N LEU A 223 6.47 8.65 11.11
CA LEU A 223 5.07 9.09 11.05
C LEU A 223 4.17 8.15 11.84
N ALA A 224 3.07 8.70 12.34
CA ALA A 224 2.05 7.96 13.08
C ALA A 224 0.63 8.36 12.67
N THR A 225 -0.27 7.36 12.71
CA THR A 225 -1.70 7.53 12.46
C THR A 225 -2.54 6.62 13.35
N TYR A 226 -3.86 6.62 13.17
CA TYR A 226 -4.79 5.81 13.94
C TYR A 226 -5.78 5.08 13.03
N HIS A 227 -5.92 3.78 13.21
CA HIS A 227 -6.90 2.93 12.57
C HIS A 227 -8.15 2.81 13.45
N GLY A 228 -9.21 3.50 13.08
CA GLY A 228 -10.49 3.46 13.79
C GLY A 228 -11.37 2.30 13.38
N ALA A 229 -12.58 2.22 13.95
CA ALA A 229 -13.57 1.20 13.60
C ALA A 229 -14.36 1.55 12.34
N ASN A 230 -14.87 0.51 11.66
CA ASN A 230 -15.83 0.64 10.56
C ASN A 230 -17.24 0.96 11.08
N ARG A 231 -17.45 2.17 11.61
CA ARG A 231 -18.75 2.64 12.16
C ARG A 231 -19.02 4.08 11.76
N LYS A 232 -20.06 4.68 12.35
CA LYS A 232 -20.53 6.04 12.04
C LYS A 232 -19.42 7.10 12.03
N ASN A 233 -18.44 6.98 12.94
CA ASN A 233 -17.25 7.83 13.00
C ASN A 233 -16.07 7.02 12.45
N ARG A 234 -15.85 7.08 11.17
CA ARG A 234 -14.86 6.24 10.48
C ARG A 234 -13.50 6.92 10.43
N GLY A 235 -12.45 6.18 10.81
CA GLY A 235 -11.08 6.62 10.72
C GLY A 235 -10.56 7.40 11.93
N SER A 236 -9.43 8.07 11.73
CA SER A 236 -8.70 8.79 12.78
C SER A 236 -9.21 10.18 13.05
N SER A 237 -9.70 10.87 12.00
CA SER A 237 -9.96 12.31 12.03
C SER A 237 -10.98 12.75 13.09
N PRO A 238 -12.10 12.04 13.36
CA PRO A 238 -13.06 12.46 14.37
C PRO A 238 -12.51 12.53 15.81
N PHE A 239 -11.39 11.83 16.06
CA PHE A 239 -10.86 11.68 17.41
C PHE A 239 -9.52 12.39 17.62
N PHE A 240 -8.65 12.39 16.60
CA PHE A 240 -7.26 12.75 16.78
C PHE A 240 -6.73 13.75 15.74
N HIS A 241 -7.59 14.31 14.87
CA HIS A 241 -7.13 15.20 13.80
C HIS A 241 -6.26 16.36 14.33
N ASN A 242 -6.61 16.92 15.47
CA ASN A 242 -5.91 18.04 16.07
C ASN A 242 -4.74 17.63 16.99
N ASP A 243 -4.56 16.35 17.22
CA ASP A 243 -3.44 15.87 18.03
C ASP A 243 -2.14 16.01 17.24
N SER A 244 -1.08 16.50 17.89
CA SER A 244 0.22 16.75 17.25
C SER A 244 0.96 15.47 16.84
N TRP A 245 0.63 14.34 17.43
CA TRP A 245 1.22 13.06 17.10
C TRP A 245 0.63 12.41 15.84
N LEU A 246 -0.61 12.80 15.44
CA LEU A 246 -1.26 12.27 14.24
C LEU A 246 -0.74 13.02 13.02
N ASP A 247 0.13 12.40 12.25
CA ASP A 247 0.75 13.03 11.08
C ASP A 247 -0.16 13.03 9.85
N PHE A 248 -1.03 12.03 9.71
CA PHE A 248 -1.99 11.92 8.60
C PHE A 248 -3.29 11.24 9.03
N ASN A 249 -4.37 11.57 8.33
CA ASN A 249 -5.66 10.92 8.55
C ASN A 249 -5.70 9.55 7.86
N PHE A 250 -6.33 8.60 8.53
CA PHE A 250 -6.47 7.23 8.08
C PHE A 250 -7.95 6.86 8.15
N THR A 251 -8.60 6.68 7.00
CA THR A 251 -10.01 6.30 6.93
C THR A 251 -10.15 4.79 6.89
N TYR A 252 -11.30 4.30 7.31
CA TYR A 252 -11.69 2.91 7.20
C TYR A 252 -13.04 2.84 6.47
N SER A 253 -13.03 2.64 5.16
CA SER A 253 -14.25 2.57 4.36
C SER A 253 -14.96 1.22 4.51
N GLY A 254 -14.24 0.17 4.87
CA GLY A 254 -14.77 -1.15 5.23
C GLY A 254 -15.23 -1.99 4.05
N HIS A 255 -15.73 -3.17 4.37
CA HIS A 255 -15.99 -4.24 3.40
C HIS A 255 -17.42 -4.23 2.85
N ARG A 256 -17.86 -3.06 2.36
CA ARG A 256 -19.20 -2.89 1.80
C ARG A 256 -19.12 -2.70 0.28
N TRP A 257 -20.07 -3.29 -0.41
CA TRP A 257 -20.25 -3.11 -1.84
C TRP A 257 -20.54 -1.63 -2.16
N SER A 258 -19.86 -1.11 -3.19
CA SER A 258 -20.11 0.23 -3.76
C SER A 258 -20.19 1.36 -2.73
N TYR A 259 -19.43 1.24 -1.65
CA TYR A 259 -19.36 2.30 -0.66
C TYR A 259 -18.68 3.54 -1.26
N PRO A 260 -19.25 4.75 -1.11
CA PRO A 260 -18.70 5.98 -1.68
C PRO A 260 -17.44 6.43 -0.91
N THR A 261 -16.34 5.72 -1.09
CA THR A 261 -15.07 5.93 -0.38
C THR A 261 -14.52 7.35 -0.58
N TYR A 262 -14.81 7.97 -1.74
CA TYR A 262 -14.45 9.35 -2.06
C TYR A 262 -15.04 10.38 -1.09
N GLU A 263 -16.21 10.13 -0.51
CA GLU A 263 -16.85 11.07 0.44
C GLU A 263 -16.05 11.22 1.73
N GLN A 264 -15.51 10.12 2.25
CA GLN A 264 -14.67 10.17 3.46
C GLN A 264 -13.38 10.94 3.21
N ILE A 265 -12.73 10.69 2.08
CA ILE A 265 -11.51 11.40 1.68
C ILE A 265 -11.81 12.90 1.51
N THR A 266 -12.90 13.24 0.82
CA THR A 266 -13.32 14.63 0.61
C THR A 266 -13.57 15.35 1.93
N ARG A 267 -14.28 14.69 2.87
CA ARG A 267 -14.54 15.22 4.21
C ARG A 267 -13.26 15.50 4.98
N ASP A 268 -12.37 14.50 5.08
CA ASP A 268 -11.18 14.62 5.89
C ASP A 268 -10.13 15.56 5.25
N ARG A 269 -10.14 15.65 3.91
CA ARG A 269 -9.32 16.60 3.18
C ARG A 269 -9.73 18.07 3.42
N ALA A 270 -10.99 18.31 3.77
CA ALA A 270 -11.51 19.66 4.07
C ALA A 270 -11.17 20.15 5.49
N LEU A 271 -10.61 19.27 6.34
CA LEU A 271 -10.24 19.64 7.72
C LEU A 271 -8.97 20.50 7.75
N GLU A 272 -8.92 21.36 8.77
CA GLU A 272 -7.73 22.16 9.09
C GLU A 272 -7.21 21.78 10.51
N PRO A 273 -5.89 21.75 10.73
CA PRO A 273 -4.83 21.97 9.73
C PRO A 273 -4.83 20.88 8.66
N ALA A 274 -4.39 21.23 7.44
CA ALA A 274 -4.34 20.27 6.35
C ALA A 274 -3.44 19.07 6.69
N LYS A 275 -3.97 17.85 6.57
CA LYS A 275 -3.20 16.61 6.73
C LYS A 275 -3.41 15.69 5.52
N PRO A 276 -2.39 14.89 5.13
CA PRO A 276 -2.60 13.82 4.15
C PRO A 276 -3.72 12.89 4.64
N THR A 277 -4.50 12.36 3.73
CA THR A 277 -5.57 11.41 4.06
C THR A 277 -5.42 10.14 3.22
N LEU A 278 -5.52 8.98 3.83
CA LEU A 278 -5.43 7.67 3.19
C LEU A 278 -6.67 6.84 3.52
N ASP A 279 -7.12 6.00 2.57
CA ASP A 279 -8.02 4.89 2.90
C ASP A 279 -7.18 3.68 3.27
N GLY A 280 -7.18 3.35 4.53
CA GLY A 280 -6.28 2.34 5.11
C GLY A 280 -6.86 0.95 5.21
N GLU A 281 -8.18 0.83 5.13
CA GLU A 281 -8.87 -0.46 5.06
C GLU A 281 -10.17 -0.36 4.26
N PRO A 282 -10.08 -0.46 2.92
CA PRO A 282 -11.23 -0.52 2.01
C PRO A 282 -11.79 -1.94 1.91
N LEU A 283 -12.71 -2.14 0.97
CA LEU A 283 -13.16 -3.48 0.57
C LEU A 283 -11.96 -4.31 0.08
N TYR A 284 -11.74 -5.46 0.68
CA TYR A 284 -10.72 -6.41 0.23
C TYR A 284 -11.22 -7.27 -0.92
N GLU A 285 -10.32 -7.63 -1.83
CA GLU A 285 -10.58 -8.65 -2.84
C GLU A 285 -10.85 -9.99 -2.14
N ASN A 286 -11.81 -10.72 -2.65
CA ASN A 286 -12.32 -11.98 -2.11
C ASN A 286 -12.89 -11.89 -0.67
N HIS A 287 -13.08 -10.71 -0.11
CA HIS A 287 -13.77 -10.55 1.17
C HIS A 287 -15.27 -10.76 1.00
N PRO A 288 -15.93 -11.48 1.92
CA PRO A 288 -17.39 -11.52 1.97
C PRO A 288 -17.96 -10.11 2.03
N VAL A 289 -18.82 -9.76 1.09
CA VAL A 289 -19.44 -8.44 1.08
C VAL A 289 -20.45 -8.35 2.19
N LEU A 290 -20.27 -7.40 3.09
CA LEU A 290 -21.20 -7.11 4.17
C LEU A 290 -22.42 -6.36 3.61
N GLY A 291 -23.35 -7.10 3.03
CA GLY A 291 -24.76 -6.73 2.85
C GLY A 291 -25.57 -7.54 3.84
N ASP A 292 -26.50 -6.94 4.53
CA ASP A 292 -27.62 -7.59 5.23
C ASP A 292 -27.39 -8.38 6.52
N GLY A 293 -26.18 -8.33 7.10
CA GLY A 293 -25.95 -8.60 8.54
C GLY A 293 -26.31 -9.97 9.11
N ASN A 294 -26.72 -10.94 8.32
CA ASN A 294 -27.36 -12.14 8.86
C ASN A 294 -26.46 -13.38 8.77
N GLY A 295 -25.78 -13.70 9.86
CA GLY A 295 -25.46 -15.08 10.24
C GLY A 295 -24.42 -15.85 9.42
N PHE A 296 -23.94 -15.32 8.28
CA PHE A 296 -22.97 -16.01 7.44
C PHE A 296 -21.62 -16.23 8.14
N TYR A 297 -21.22 -15.30 9.00
CA TYR A 297 -19.94 -15.40 9.73
C TYR A 297 -19.84 -16.64 10.62
N GLN A 298 -20.96 -17.19 11.04
CA GLN A 298 -20.99 -18.33 11.98
C GLN A 298 -21.14 -19.68 11.30
N ASN A 299 -21.51 -19.73 10.01
CA ASN A 299 -21.79 -20.98 9.30
C ASN A 299 -20.80 -21.24 8.17
N ARG A 300 -19.73 -22.01 8.46
CA ARG A 300 -18.70 -22.41 7.49
C ARG A 300 -19.25 -23.05 6.21
N LYS A 301 -20.36 -23.76 6.27
CA LYS A 301 -20.96 -24.45 5.10
C LYS A 301 -21.52 -23.47 4.06
N LEU A 302 -21.69 -22.20 4.41
CA LEU A 302 -22.20 -21.17 3.52
C LEU A 302 -21.10 -20.30 2.89
N TRP A 303 -19.85 -20.45 3.30
CA TRP A 303 -18.75 -19.57 2.86
C TRP A 303 -18.53 -19.58 1.35
N ASP A 304 -18.72 -20.71 0.69
CA ASP A 304 -18.58 -20.82 -0.77
C ASP A 304 -19.72 -20.16 -1.57
N ARG A 305 -20.83 -19.83 -0.89
CA ARG A 305 -22.03 -19.22 -1.50
C ARG A 305 -22.13 -17.71 -1.25
N ILE A 306 -21.16 -17.13 -0.55
CA ILE A 306 -21.16 -15.71 -0.20
C ILE A 306 -20.70 -14.89 -1.40
N THR A 307 -21.38 -13.77 -1.68
CA THR A 307 -20.89 -12.76 -2.62
C THR A 307 -19.60 -12.15 -2.09
N ARG A 308 -18.57 -12.11 -2.91
CA ARG A 308 -17.24 -11.64 -2.53
C ARG A 308 -16.83 -10.42 -3.33
N GLY A 309 -15.99 -9.60 -2.74
CA GLY A 309 -15.34 -8.46 -3.41
C GLY A 309 -14.48 -8.94 -4.58
N THR A 310 -14.54 -8.24 -5.69
CA THR A 310 -13.76 -8.54 -6.88
C THR A 310 -12.69 -7.49 -7.13
N SER A 311 -11.72 -7.78 -7.99
CA SER A 311 -10.73 -6.82 -8.45
C SER A 311 -11.34 -5.54 -9.04
N HIS A 312 -12.55 -5.60 -9.62
CA HIS A 312 -13.25 -4.42 -10.11
C HIS A 312 -13.63 -3.46 -8.97
N GLN A 313 -14.24 -3.99 -7.88
CA GLN A 313 -14.61 -3.14 -6.74
C GLN A 313 -13.39 -2.58 -6.00
N THR A 314 -12.31 -3.35 -5.88
CA THR A 314 -11.06 -2.83 -5.27
C THR A 314 -10.46 -1.71 -6.13
N ARG A 315 -10.49 -1.84 -7.48
CA ARG A 315 -10.08 -0.75 -8.38
C ARG A 315 -10.97 0.46 -8.25
N GLN A 316 -12.30 0.27 -8.25
CA GLN A 316 -13.27 1.36 -8.11
C GLN A 316 -12.98 2.18 -6.85
N SER A 317 -12.83 1.52 -5.70
CA SER A 317 -12.46 2.18 -4.46
C SER A 317 -11.14 2.93 -4.58
N ALA A 318 -10.10 2.31 -5.15
CA ALA A 318 -8.78 2.88 -5.28
C ALA A 318 -8.77 4.15 -6.16
N TYR A 319 -9.38 4.11 -7.34
CA TYR A 319 -9.44 5.29 -8.21
C TYR A 319 -10.32 6.40 -7.63
N TRP A 320 -11.41 6.05 -6.97
CA TRP A 320 -12.27 7.02 -6.29
C TRP A 320 -11.51 7.78 -5.21
N VAL A 321 -10.79 7.10 -4.31
CA VAL A 321 -10.06 7.77 -3.23
C VAL A 321 -8.90 8.61 -3.77
N MET A 322 -8.15 8.08 -4.74
CA MET A 322 -7.03 8.80 -5.34
C MET A 322 -7.48 10.09 -6.03
N LEU A 323 -8.57 10.05 -6.80
CA LEU A 323 -9.10 11.22 -7.50
C LEU A 323 -9.91 12.15 -6.58
N ALA A 324 -10.34 11.68 -5.40
CA ALA A 324 -10.85 12.53 -4.33
C ALA A 324 -9.73 13.24 -3.54
N GLY A 325 -8.47 12.98 -3.88
CA GLY A 325 -7.30 13.66 -3.35
C GLY A 325 -6.63 12.96 -2.17
N ALA A 326 -6.78 11.64 -2.07
CA ALA A 326 -6.00 10.84 -1.13
C ALA A 326 -4.50 10.92 -1.45
N ALA A 327 -3.67 10.79 -0.42
CA ALA A 327 -2.21 10.72 -0.53
C ALA A 327 -1.72 9.32 -0.95
N GLY A 328 -2.64 8.38 -1.12
CA GLY A 328 -2.39 6.99 -1.50
C GLY A 328 -3.57 6.10 -1.18
N HIS A 329 -3.39 4.81 -1.41
CA HIS A 329 -4.42 3.78 -1.21
C HIS A 329 -3.82 2.53 -0.58
N THR A 330 -4.63 1.82 0.20
CA THR A 330 -4.30 0.49 0.70
C THR A 330 -5.18 -0.54 0.01
N TYR A 331 -4.55 -1.57 -0.51
CA TYR A 331 -5.21 -2.77 -1.02
C TYR A 331 -5.27 -3.83 0.08
N GLY A 332 -6.24 -4.72 0.01
CA GLY A 332 -6.28 -5.92 0.83
C GLY A 332 -6.86 -7.10 0.05
N CYS A 333 -6.47 -8.28 0.46
CA CYS A 333 -7.05 -9.54 0.00
C CYS A 333 -7.44 -10.37 1.22
N HIS A 334 -8.68 -10.90 1.20
CA HIS A 334 -9.23 -11.61 2.36
C HIS A 334 -8.42 -12.83 2.76
N ASP A 335 -7.89 -13.54 1.78
CA ASP A 335 -7.13 -14.78 2.01
C ASP A 335 -5.67 -14.49 2.41
N VAL A 336 -5.13 -13.35 1.94
CA VAL A 336 -3.74 -12.96 2.17
C VAL A 336 -3.56 -12.38 3.57
N TRP A 337 -4.43 -11.46 4.04
CA TRP A 337 -4.22 -10.78 5.32
C TRP A 337 -4.10 -11.75 6.50
N GLN A 338 -4.79 -12.90 6.42
CA GLN A 338 -4.81 -13.94 7.43
C GLN A 338 -3.87 -15.13 7.12
N PHE A 339 -3.20 -15.13 5.97
CA PHE A 339 -2.25 -16.16 5.52
C PHE A 339 -2.76 -17.59 5.73
N HIS A 340 -4.00 -17.86 5.27
CA HIS A 340 -4.61 -19.17 5.31
C HIS A 340 -3.89 -20.14 4.38
N ASN A 341 -3.55 -21.34 4.86
CA ASN A 341 -3.07 -22.48 4.07
C ASN A 341 -3.45 -23.81 4.74
N GLU A 342 -2.97 -24.93 4.19
CA GLU A 342 -3.28 -26.27 4.65
C GLU A 342 -2.89 -26.53 6.11
N LEU A 343 -1.88 -25.81 6.61
CA LEU A 343 -1.36 -25.96 7.98
C LEU A 343 -1.99 -24.95 8.96
N ARG A 344 -2.76 -24.00 8.46
CA ARG A 344 -3.29 -22.88 9.24
C ARG A 344 -4.75 -22.67 8.92
N GLU A 345 -5.60 -23.08 9.84
CA GLU A 345 -7.04 -22.83 9.74
C GLU A 345 -7.33 -21.36 9.42
N PRO A 346 -8.31 -21.07 8.57
CA PRO A 346 -8.72 -19.71 8.31
C PRO A 346 -9.22 -19.05 9.61
N ILE A 347 -8.88 -17.78 9.78
CA ILE A 347 -9.43 -16.96 10.85
C ILE A 347 -10.90 -16.73 10.58
N THR A 348 -11.22 -16.32 9.36
CA THR A 348 -12.61 -16.11 8.91
C THR A 348 -12.72 -16.27 7.38
N HIS A 349 -13.75 -16.94 6.91
CA HIS A 349 -14.27 -17.01 5.53
C HIS A 349 -13.25 -17.16 4.37
N SER A 350 -11.97 -17.40 4.62
CA SER A 350 -10.99 -17.66 3.58
C SER A 350 -11.31 -18.98 2.87
N ASN A 351 -11.23 -18.98 1.56
CA ASN A 351 -11.54 -20.14 0.71
C ASN A 351 -10.48 -20.41 -0.37
N VAL A 352 -9.44 -19.58 -0.41
CA VAL A 352 -8.28 -19.74 -1.30
C VAL A 352 -7.02 -19.70 -0.46
N MET A 353 -6.01 -20.47 -0.82
CA MET A 353 -4.71 -20.43 -0.14
C MET A 353 -4.01 -19.10 -0.40
N TRP A 354 -3.37 -18.53 0.62
CA TRP A 354 -2.78 -17.18 0.51
C TRP A 354 -1.74 -17.08 -0.61
N TYR A 355 -0.96 -18.14 -0.86
CA TYR A 355 0.08 -18.18 -1.89
C TYR A 355 -0.49 -18.28 -3.31
N GLU A 356 -1.76 -18.65 -3.48
CA GLU A 356 -2.51 -18.55 -4.73
C GLU A 356 -3.16 -17.16 -4.84
N ALA A 357 -3.79 -16.70 -3.75
CA ALA A 357 -4.49 -15.43 -3.71
C ALA A 357 -3.56 -14.21 -3.87
N VAL A 358 -2.28 -14.35 -3.55
CA VAL A 358 -1.26 -13.31 -3.77
C VAL A 358 -1.11 -12.93 -5.25
N ASP A 359 -1.55 -13.80 -6.16
CA ASP A 359 -1.54 -13.64 -7.62
C ASP A 359 -2.89 -13.24 -8.23
N PHE A 360 -3.88 -12.90 -7.43
CA PHE A 360 -5.13 -12.34 -7.92
C PHE A 360 -4.90 -11.11 -8.81
N ASP A 361 -5.90 -10.72 -9.55
CA ASP A 361 -5.82 -9.58 -10.48
C ASP A 361 -5.62 -8.24 -9.77
N GLY A 362 -6.25 -8.05 -8.61
CA GLY A 362 -6.22 -6.78 -7.88
C GLY A 362 -4.82 -6.25 -7.60
N PRO A 363 -3.90 -7.02 -7.01
CA PRO A 363 -2.54 -6.52 -6.71
C PRO A 363 -1.80 -6.02 -7.95
N ARG A 364 -1.88 -6.75 -9.06
CA ARG A 364 -1.27 -6.35 -10.34
C ARG A 364 -1.89 -5.03 -10.84
N GLN A 365 -3.20 -4.89 -10.71
CA GLN A 365 -3.94 -3.71 -11.16
C GLN A 365 -3.68 -2.49 -10.28
N MET A 366 -3.42 -2.68 -8.98
CA MET A 366 -2.93 -1.61 -8.10
C MET A 366 -1.57 -1.07 -8.55
N GLY A 367 -0.67 -1.96 -8.95
CA GLY A 367 0.61 -1.55 -9.56
C GLY A 367 0.43 -0.78 -10.87
N LEU A 368 -0.57 -1.15 -11.69
CA LEU A 368 -0.94 -0.38 -12.90
C LEU A 368 -1.44 1.02 -12.54
N MET A 369 -2.30 1.13 -11.54
CA MET A 369 -2.79 2.41 -11.04
C MET A 369 -1.62 3.29 -10.60
N ARG A 370 -0.72 2.79 -9.75
CA ARG A 370 0.46 3.54 -9.30
C ARG A 370 1.26 4.06 -10.48
N ARG A 371 1.58 3.23 -11.48
CA ARG A 371 2.33 3.65 -12.66
C ARG A 371 1.59 4.71 -13.48
N LEU A 372 0.25 4.61 -13.59
CA LEU A 372 -0.54 5.65 -14.25
C LEU A 372 -0.36 7.00 -13.55
N PHE A 373 -0.56 7.05 -12.23
CA PHE A 373 -0.42 8.28 -11.46
C PHE A 373 1.01 8.83 -11.50
N GLU A 374 2.03 7.99 -11.29
CA GLU A 374 3.44 8.41 -11.31
C GLU A 374 3.93 8.83 -12.71
N SER A 375 3.20 8.47 -13.79
CA SER A 375 3.50 8.97 -15.15
C SER A 375 3.17 10.46 -15.33
N ARG A 376 2.58 11.08 -14.33
CA ARG A 376 2.28 12.52 -14.25
C ARG A 376 2.73 13.03 -12.88
N PRO A 377 2.94 14.33 -12.71
CA PRO A 377 3.21 14.91 -11.39
C PRO A 377 1.95 14.85 -10.50
N TRP A 378 1.56 13.64 -10.09
CA TRP A 378 0.30 13.32 -9.41
C TRP A 378 0.08 14.12 -8.12
N GLN A 379 1.15 14.53 -7.43
CA GLN A 379 1.09 15.39 -6.25
C GLN A 379 0.51 16.79 -6.54
N LYS A 380 0.38 17.15 -7.82
CA LYS A 380 -0.30 18.38 -8.27
C LYS A 380 -1.80 18.19 -8.46
N LEU A 381 -2.31 16.95 -8.41
CA LEU A 381 -3.74 16.69 -8.56
C LEU A 381 -4.55 17.36 -7.45
N VAL A 382 -5.64 17.98 -7.85
CA VAL A 382 -6.68 18.50 -6.98
C VAL A 382 -8.03 17.94 -7.45
N PRO A 383 -8.85 17.40 -6.55
CA PRO A 383 -10.20 16.97 -6.90
C PRO A 383 -10.98 18.12 -7.53
N ASP A 384 -11.62 17.88 -8.65
CA ASP A 384 -12.44 18.89 -9.31
C ASP A 384 -13.57 18.25 -10.11
N GLN A 385 -14.72 18.04 -9.45
CA GLN A 385 -15.91 17.50 -10.12
C GLN A 385 -16.56 18.51 -11.08
N SER A 386 -16.25 19.81 -10.96
CA SER A 386 -16.78 20.84 -11.86
C SER A 386 -16.22 20.76 -13.31
N VAL A 387 -15.23 19.88 -13.53
CA VAL A 387 -14.74 19.59 -14.88
C VAL A 387 -15.72 18.72 -15.67
N ILE A 388 -16.65 18.02 -15.00
CA ILE A 388 -17.65 17.16 -15.63
C ILE A 388 -18.93 17.96 -15.82
N ILE A 389 -19.32 18.17 -17.07
CA ILE A 389 -20.55 18.91 -17.42
C ILE A 389 -21.74 17.96 -17.54
N ALA A 390 -21.49 16.74 -18.04
CA ALA A 390 -22.50 15.69 -18.18
C ALA A 390 -21.87 14.31 -18.03
N GLY A 391 -22.64 13.33 -17.60
CA GLY A 391 -22.17 11.95 -17.40
C GLY A 391 -21.48 11.71 -16.05
N GLN A 392 -21.83 12.48 -15.02
CA GLN A 392 -21.26 12.31 -13.66
C GLN A 392 -21.58 10.96 -13.03
N GLY A 393 -22.73 10.37 -13.40
CA GLY A 393 -23.23 9.15 -12.76
C GLY A 393 -23.58 9.35 -11.29
N GLU A 394 -24.22 8.33 -10.72
CA GLU A 394 -24.57 8.29 -9.30
C GLU A 394 -24.33 6.89 -8.74
N GLY A 395 -24.09 6.76 -7.43
CA GLY A 395 -23.87 5.48 -6.77
C GLY A 395 -22.68 4.73 -7.38
N GLU A 396 -22.90 3.50 -7.85
CA GLU A 396 -21.87 2.67 -8.49
C GLU A 396 -21.35 3.24 -9.83
N LEU A 397 -22.08 4.15 -10.43
CA LEU A 397 -21.72 4.80 -11.71
C LEU A 397 -20.98 6.12 -11.50
N HIS A 398 -20.78 6.56 -10.25
CA HIS A 398 -20.15 7.85 -9.95
C HIS A 398 -18.79 8.00 -10.63
N VAL A 399 -18.68 9.02 -11.50
CA VAL A 399 -17.44 9.40 -12.18
C VAL A 399 -16.67 10.37 -11.29
N GLN A 400 -15.49 9.97 -10.85
CA GLN A 400 -14.63 10.82 -10.04
C GLN A 400 -13.53 11.46 -10.90
N ALA A 401 -13.32 12.77 -10.74
CA ALA A 401 -12.34 13.51 -11.53
C ALA A 401 -11.41 14.37 -10.66
N ALA A 402 -10.18 14.50 -11.13
CA ALA A 402 -9.18 15.40 -10.59
C ALA A 402 -8.35 16.01 -11.72
N ARG A 403 -7.92 17.25 -11.56
CA ARG A 403 -7.01 17.92 -12.48
C ARG A 403 -5.77 18.43 -11.78
N ALA A 404 -4.70 18.62 -12.53
CA ALA A 404 -3.53 19.32 -12.01
C ALA A 404 -3.86 20.75 -11.59
N ARG A 405 -3.25 21.24 -10.51
CA ARG A 405 -3.41 22.62 -10.06
C ARG A 405 -3.03 23.64 -11.13
N ASP A 406 -1.98 23.36 -11.93
CA ASP A 406 -1.53 24.16 -13.07
C ASP A 406 -2.35 23.88 -14.34
N ARG A 407 -3.40 23.08 -14.27
CA ARG A 407 -4.30 22.69 -15.35
C ARG A 407 -3.63 21.92 -16.49
N SER A 408 -2.44 21.35 -16.27
CA SER A 408 -1.65 20.71 -17.32
C SER A 408 -2.16 19.32 -17.70
N PHE A 409 -2.91 18.65 -16.81
CA PHE A 409 -3.55 17.35 -17.09
C PHE A 409 -4.78 17.14 -16.20
N LEU A 410 -5.61 16.16 -16.60
CA LEU A 410 -6.82 15.73 -15.90
C LEU A 410 -6.96 14.21 -15.99
N PHE A 411 -7.41 13.60 -14.90
CA PHE A 411 -7.87 12.22 -14.85
C PHE A 411 -9.35 12.18 -14.47
N ALA A 412 -10.15 11.35 -15.18
CA ALA A 412 -11.52 11.03 -14.79
C ALA A 412 -11.72 9.52 -14.88
N TYR A 413 -12.16 8.91 -13.79
CA TYR A 413 -12.43 7.46 -13.70
C TYR A 413 -13.90 7.17 -13.88
N LEU A 414 -14.21 6.34 -14.87
CA LEU A 414 -15.57 5.87 -15.20
C LEU A 414 -15.69 4.39 -14.82
N PRO A 415 -16.39 4.04 -13.72
CA PRO A 415 -16.38 2.68 -13.17
C PRO A 415 -17.07 1.63 -14.03
N GLN A 416 -17.94 2.04 -14.94
CA GLN A 416 -18.65 1.12 -15.85
C GLN A 416 -18.61 1.61 -17.31
N GLY A 417 -17.69 2.51 -17.63
CA GLY A 417 -17.62 3.12 -18.95
C GLY A 417 -18.78 4.09 -19.22
N GLY A 418 -19.08 4.29 -20.49
CA GLY A 418 -20.12 5.23 -20.97
C GLY A 418 -19.54 6.52 -21.55
N THR A 419 -20.32 7.58 -21.52
CA THR A 419 -19.95 8.88 -22.07
C THR A 419 -19.83 9.93 -20.96
N VAL A 420 -18.75 10.70 -21.00
CA VAL A 420 -18.54 11.86 -20.11
C VAL A 420 -18.25 13.09 -20.94
N THR A 421 -18.83 14.23 -20.56
CA THR A 421 -18.55 15.53 -21.20
C THR A 421 -17.72 16.39 -20.25
N ILE A 422 -16.56 16.83 -20.72
CA ILE A 422 -15.58 17.60 -19.95
C ILE A 422 -15.59 19.07 -20.36
N ASP A 423 -15.55 19.96 -19.38
CA ASP A 423 -15.25 21.38 -19.56
C ASP A 423 -13.77 21.56 -19.89
N MET A 424 -13.46 21.70 -21.18
CA MET A 424 -12.10 21.85 -21.66
C MET A 424 -11.45 23.18 -21.25
N THR A 425 -12.24 24.17 -20.79
CA THR A 425 -11.71 25.46 -20.32
C THR A 425 -10.94 25.32 -19.00
N LYS A 426 -11.16 24.22 -18.28
CA LYS A 426 -10.45 23.87 -17.04
C LYS A 426 -9.03 23.34 -17.26
N LEU A 427 -8.65 23.08 -18.51
CA LEU A 427 -7.31 22.66 -18.88
C LEU A 427 -6.50 23.85 -19.42
N SER A 428 -5.17 23.74 -19.37
CA SER A 428 -4.23 24.69 -19.99
C SER A 428 -3.75 24.16 -21.35
N GLY A 429 -3.09 25.06 -22.12
CA GLY A 429 -2.55 24.72 -23.43
C GLY A 429 -3.54 25.04 -24.57
N LYS A 430 -3.04 25.06 -25.80
CA LYS A 430 -3.84 25.26 -27.01
C LYS A 430 -4.42 23.94 -27.51
N ARG A 431 -3.68 22.88 -27.39
CA ARG A 431 -4.04 21.52 -27.81
C ARG A 431 -4.07 20.56 -26.65
N ILE A 432 -5.06 19.69 -26.64
CA ILE A 432 -5.25 18.66 -25.60
C ILE A 432 -5.16 17.30 -26.25
N ARG A 433 -4.26 16.44 -25.71
CA ARG A 433 -4.18 15.02 -26.06
C ARG A 433 -5.12 14.24 -25.14
N ALA A 434 -5.94 13.36 -25.72
CA ALA A 434 -6.87 12.52 -24.99
C ALA A 434 -6.53 11.04 -25.21
N CYS A 435 -6.53 10.29 -24.12
CA CYS A 435 -6.34 8.84 -24.11
C CYS A 435 -7.30 8.17 -23.13
N TRP A 436 -7.70 6.95 -23.43
CA TRP A 436 -8.28 6.02 -22.47
C TRP A 436 -7.20 5.08 -21.96
N PHE A 437 -7.09 4.98 -20.65
CA PHE A 437 -6.27 3.99 -19.96
C PHE A 437 -7.17 2.86 -19.44
N ASP A 438 -6.83 1.62 -19.76
CA ASP A 438 -7.51 0.43 -19.25
C ASP A 438 -6.86 0.00 -17.91
N PRO A 439 -7.53 0.20 -16.76
CA PRO A 439 -6.93 -0.10 -15.46
C PRO A 439 -6.79 -1.60 -15.17
N ARG A 440 -7.38 -2.47 -16.00
CA ARG A 440 -7.32 -3.93 -15.87
C ARG A 440 -6.01 -4.52 -16.39
N ASN A 441 -5.44 -3.89 -17.42
CA ASN A 441 -4.25 -4.43 -18.12
C ASN A 441 -3.17 -3.38 -18.44
N GLY A 442 -3.48 -2.09 -18.27
CA GLY A 442 -2.55 -0.98 -18.55
C GLY A 442 -2.52 -0.53 -20.02
N ASN A 443 -3.39 -1.05 -20.87
CA ASN A 443 -3.45 -0.66 -22.27
C ASN A 443 -3.93 0.80 -22.41
N VAL A 444 -3.37 1.49 -23.40
CA VAL A 444 -3.71 2.88 -23.72
C VAL A 444 -4.32 2.95 -25.12
N THR A 445 -5.52 3.51 -25.21
CA THR A 445 -6.19 3.79 -26.47
C THR A 445 -6.14 5.31 -26.71
N THR A 446 -5.44 5.76 -27.75
CA THR A 446 -5.40 7.17 -28.13
C THR A 446 -6.74 7.56 -28.74
N VAL A 447 -7.38 8.60 -28.19
CA VAL A 447 -8.60 9.19 -28.73
C VAL A 447 -8.25 10.24 -29.80
N GLY A 448 -7.19 11.01 -29.55
CA GLY A 448 -6.70 12.00 -30.49
C GLY A 448 -6.11 13.23 -29.79
N GLU A 449 -5.77 14.22 -30.61
CA GLU A 449 -5.32 15.52 -30.16
C GLU A 449 -6.22 16.58 -30.75
N PHE A 450 -6.72 17.50 -29.93
CA PHE A 450 -7.75 18.45 -30.31
C PHE A 450 -7.37 19.87 -29.91
N GLU A 451 -7.83 20.86 -30.63
CA GLU A 451 -7.82 22.24 -30.13
C GLU A 451 -8.68 22.34 -28.87
N ARG A 452 -8.20 23.08 -27.88
CA ARG A 452 -8.95 23.31 -26.66
C ARG A 452 -10.17 24.21 -26.94
N GLY A 453 -11.33 23.55 -27.06
CA GLY A 453 -12.65 24.19 -27.17
C GLY A 453 -13.27 24.50 -25.80
N LYS A 454 -14.60 24.75 -25.81
CA LYS A 454 -15.37 24.95 -24.57
C LYS A 454 -15.65 23.66 -23.84
N SER A 455 -16.10 22.64 -24.54
CA SER A 455 -16.40 21.34 -24.00
C SER A 455 -16.18 20.24 -25.03
N LYS A 456 -16.01 18.99 -24.56
CA LYS A 456 -15.91 17.83 -25.44
C LYS A 456 -16.43 16.58 -24.72
N SER A 457 -17.20 15.76 -25.46
CA SER A 457 -17.67 14.47 -25.00
C SER A 457 -16.68 13.38 -25.41
N PHE A 458 -16.49 12.42 -24.50
CA PHE A 458 -15.62 11.26 -24.66
C PHE A 458 -16.42 10.00 -24.34
N GLU A 459 -16.45 9.08 -25.27
CA GLU A 459 -17.08 7.77 -25.12
C GLU A 459 -16.00 6.74 -24.88
N THR A 460 -16.21 5.83 -23.90
CA THR A 460 -15.27 4.76 -23.61
C THR A 460 -15.25 3.72 -24.72
N PRO A 461 -14.11 3.03 -24.96
CA PRO A 461 -14.03 1.96 -25.96
C PRO A 461 -15.05 0.82 -25.73
N ARG A 462 -15.46 0.64 -24.48
CA ARG A 462 -16.46 -0.37 -24.06
C ARG A 462 -17.13 0.07 -22.78
N SER A 463 -18.39 -0.33 -22.59
CA SER A 463 -19.15 -0.07 -21.36
C SER A 463 -19.78 -1.34 -20.80
N GLY A 464 -20.16 -1.30 -19.51
CA GLY A 464 -20.78 -2.40 -18.77
C GLY A 464 -20.10 -2.61 -17.40
N ARG A 465 -20.71 -3.43 -16.57
CA ARG A 465 -20.43 -3.55 -15.13
C ARG A 465 -18.95 -3.77 -14.74
N ILE A 466 -18.13 -4.35 -15.61
CA ILE A 466 -16.71 -4.64 -15.35
C ILE A 466 -15.76 -3.86 -16.28
N TRP A 467 -16.31 -2.90 -17.06
CA TRP A 467 -15.57 -2.14 -18.06
C TRP A 467 -15.29 -0.72 -17.58
N ASP A 468 -14.41 -0.65 -16.59
CA ASP A 468 -13.94 0.63 -16.06
C ASP A 468 -12.80 1.21 -16.91
N TRP A 469 -12.72 2.55 -16.94
CA TRP A 469 -11.75 3.30 -17.73
C TRP A 469 -11.29 4.56 -17.01
N VAL A 470 -10.06 4.99 -17.32
CA VAL A 470 -9.57 6.32 -16.94
C VAL A 470 -9.40 7.17 -18.19
N LEU A 471 -10.15 8.25 -18.28
CA LEU A 471 -9.89 9.30 -19.25
C LEU A 471 -8.67 10.11 -18.77
N VAL A 472 -7.69 10.24 -19.64
CA VAL A 472 -6.52 11.08 -19.43
C VAL A 472 -6.51 12.18 -20.46
N LEU A 473 -6.52 13.44 -20.00
CA LEU A 473 -6.41 14.61 -20.85
C LEU A 473 -5.13 15.37 -20.45
N ASP A 474 -4.23 15.53 -21.40
CA ASP A 474 -2.95 16.22 -21.23
C ASP A 474 -2.85 17.46 -22.11
N SER A 475 -2.31 18.55 -21.59
CA SER A 475 -1.79 19.64 -22.42
C SER A 475 -0.69 19.09 -23.32
N ALA A 476 -0.87 19.14 -24.63
CA ALA A 476 0.06 18.56 -25.60
C ALA A 476 1.46 19.20 -25.52
N GLU A 477 1.53 20.46 -25.08
CA GLU A 477 2.77 21.20 -24.92
C GLU A 477 3.66 20.70 -23.78
N LYS A 478 3.09 19.92 -22.83
CA LYS A 478 3.85 19.42 -21.67
C LYS A 478 4.72 18.21 -21.98
N GLN A 479 4.48 17.52 -23.09
CA GLN A 479 5.25 16.35 -23.52
C GLN A 479 5.47 15.32 -22.40
N PHE A 480 4.42 15.01 -21.65
CA PHE A 480 4.49 13.99 -20.60
C PHE A 480 4.93 12.63 -21.14
N PRO A 481 5.61 11.79 -20.34
CA PRO A 481 5.97 10.45 -20.73
C PRO A 481 4.74 9.58 -21.06
N PRO A 482 4.90 8.45 -21.75
CA PRO A 482 3.80 7.52 -22.02
C PRO A 482 3.06 7.13 -20.73
N LEU A 483 1.73 6.97 -20.83
CA LEU A 483 0.91 6.56 -19.68
C LEU A 483 1.36 5.19 -19.15
N GLY A 484 1.44 5.06 -17.84
CA GLY A 484 1.84 3.81 -17.19
C GLY A 484 3.33 3.45 -17.33
N SER A 485 4.16 4.31 -17.96
CA SER A 485 5.60 4.16 -17.91
C SER A 485 6.09 4.36 -16.48
N ALA A 486 7.14 3.60 -16.07
CA ALA A 486 7.80 3.91 -14.81
C ALA A 486 8.30 5.36 -14.85
N ALA A 487 8.09 6.11 -13.77
CA ALA A 487 8.76 7.40 -13.61
C ALA A 487 10.26 7.17 -13.86
N GLY A 488 10.84 7.90 -14.79
CA GLY A 488 12.26 7.78 -15.10
C GLY A 488 13.06 7.94 -13.80
N LYS A 489 13.89 6.92 -13.52
CA LYS A 489 14.88 6.99 -12.44
C LYS A 489 15.97 7.99 -12.82
#